data_f12d65ebce50f794dc75bc464f9d8b99
#
_entry.id   f12d65ebce50f794dc75bc464f9d8b99
#
_cell.length_a   1.000
_cell.length_b   1.000
_cell.length_c   1.000
_cell.angle_alpha   90.00
_cell.angle_beta   90.00
_cell.angle_gamma   90.00
#
_symmetry.space_group_name_H-M   'P 1'
#
loop_
_entity.id
_entity.type
_entity.pdbx_description
1 polymer ?
#
loop_
_entity_poly.entity_id
_entity_poly.type
_entity_poly.pdbx_seq_one_letter_code
_entity_poly.pdbx_strand_id
1 'polypeptide(L)'
;MMLIGGSVMFLILVVLIIFILTSCIRIVPQAQALVVERLGGYLGTYGVGIHFMVPFIDRVAKKVNLKEQVEDFPPQPVITKDNVTMQIDTVVFFYITDPKSYAYGVERPILAIENLTATTLRNIIGELELDETLTSRETINAKMQESLDIATDPWGIKVTRVELKNIEPPAAIQEAMEKQMKAERERREAILRAEGEKKSMILVAEGNKESAVLNAEAEKRQPSFVQKQKRKRRSKRQKARQKRSALYREQLPMVSVI
;
A
#
# COMPACT_ATOMS: atom_id res chain seq x y z
N MET A 1 -59.29 42.92 39.70
CA MET A 1 -59.14 42.23 38.39
C MET A 1 -58.07 42.87 37.49
N MET A 2 -57.85 44.17 37.43
CA MET A 2 -56.86 44.83 36.58
C MET A 2 -55.41 44.50 36.95
N LEU A 3 -55.04 44.36 38.25
CA LEU A 3 -53.67 44.06 38.71
C LEU A 3 -53.22 42.63 38.32
N ILE A 4 -54.12 41.65 38.29
CA ILE A 4 -53.86 40.27 37.94
C ILE A 4 -53.57 40.15 36.41
N GLY A 5 -54.29 40.91 35.58
CA GLY A 5 -54.09 40.95 34.12
C GLY A 5 -52.71 41.52 33.72
N GLY A 6 -52.26 42.61 34.46
CA GLY A 6 -50.94 43.22 34.22
C GLY A 6 -49.79 42.29 34.57
N SER A 7 -49.90 41.53 35.67
CA SER A 7 -48.88 40.53 36.08
C SER A 7 -48.76 39.38 35.13
N VAL A 8 -49.87 38.86 34.61
CA VAL A 8 -49.89 37.77 33.61
C VAL A 8 -49.28 38.25 32.28
N MET A 9 -49.63 39.44 31.83
CA MET A 9 -49.07 40.02 30.60
C MET A 9 -47.54 40.24 30.69
N PHE A 10 -47.07 40.73 31.86
CA PHE A 10 -45.63 40.89 32.12
C PHE A 10 -44.89 39.51 32.08
N LEU A 11 -45.46 38.48 32.69
CA LEU A 11 -44.91 37.14 32.70
C LEU A 11 -44.82 36.54 31.27
N ILE A 12 -45.87 36.74 30.46
CA ILE A 12 -45.85 36.34 29.05
C ILE A 12 -44.75 37.04 28.27
N LEU A 13 -44.56 38.34 28.48
CA LEU A 13 -43.53 39.16 27.84
C LEU A 13 -42.14 38.69 28.22
N VAL A 14 -41.87 38.39 29.51
CA VAL A 14 -40.60 37.84 29.96
C VAL A 14 -40.31 36.48 29.36
N VAL A 15 -41.30 35.57 29.30
CA VAL A 15 -41.14 34.25 28.67
C VAL A 15 -40.83 34.42 27.17
N LEU A 16 -41.50 35.34 26.48
CA LEU A 16 -41.26 35.62 25.07
C LEU A 16 -39.86 36.15 24.84
N ILE A 17 -39.34 37.06 25.68
CA ILE A 17 -37.98 37.58 25.61
C ILE A 17 -36.97 36.43 25.81
N ILE A 18 -37.14 35.59 26.82
CA ILE A 18 -36.28 34.44 27.09
C ILE A 18 -36.28 33.49 25.90
N PHE A 19 -37.45 33.19 25.31
CA PHE A 19 -37.60 32.36 24.14
C PHE A 19 -36.84 32.92 22.92
N ILE A 20 -36.94 34.25 22.69
CA ILE A 20 -36.17 34.93 21.63
C ILE A 20 -34.69 34.82 21.87
N LEU A 21 -34.23 35.13 23.12
CA LEU A 21 -32.82 35.03 23.46
C LEU A 21 -32.22 33.62 23.29
N THR A 22 -32.94 32.62 23.72
CA THR A 22 -32.50 31.21 23.54
C THR A 22 -32.49 30.78 22.06
N SER A 23 -33.42 31.34 21.27
CA SER A 23 -33.48 31.07 19.79
C SER A 23 -32.35 31.77 19.01
N CYS A 24 -31.75 32.83 19.58
CA CYS A 24 -30.61 33.56 18.98
C CYS A 24 -29.28 32.77 19.05
N ILE A 25 -29.17 31.81 19.96
CA ILE A 25 -27.91 31.09 20.17
C ILE A 25 -27.87 29.85 19.25
N ARG A 26 -26.82 29.78 18.42
CA ARG A 26 -26.51 28.60 17.60
C ARG A 26 -25.13 28.06 17.97
N ILE A 27 -25.08 26.77 18.28
CA ILE A 27 -23.85 26.05 18.57
C ILE A 27 -23.45 25.30 17.32
N VAL A 28 -22.23 25.58 16.83
CA VAL A 28 -21.64 24.89 15.66
C VAL A 28 -20.66 23.85 16.20
N PRO A 29 -20.91 22.56 15.96
CA PRO A 29 -20.00 21.50 16.38
C PRO A 29 -18.70 21.50 15.58
N GLN A 30 -17.71 20.78 16.10
CA GLN A 30 -16.40 20.67 15.48
C GLN A 30 -16.46 20.06 14.07
N ALA A 31 -15.60 20.53 13.18
CA ALA A 31 -15.54 20.14 11.77
C ALA A 31 -16.82 20.44 10.97
N GLN A 32 -17.58 21.44 11.35
CA GLN A 32 -18.72 21.97 10.60
C GLN A 32 -18.61 23.48 10.47
N ALA A 33 -19.20 24.01 9.40
CA ALA A 33 -19.38 25.43 9.18
C ALA A 33 -20.82 25.70 8.75
N LEU A 34 -21.36 26.85 9.16
CA LEU A 34 -22.67 27.32 8.75
C LEU A 34 -22.50 28.54 7.85
N VAL A 35 -23.02 28.44 6.64
CA VAL A 35 -23.13 29.61 5.75
C VAL A 35 -24.44 30.31 6.08
N VAL A 36 -24.34 31.59 6.49
CA VAL A 36 -25.49 32.37 7.00
C VAL A 36 -25.81 33.49 6.03
N GLU A 37 -27.08 33.61 5.74
CA GLU A 37 -27.68 34.68 4.96
C GLU A 37 -28.50 35.62 5.86
N ARG A 38 -28.45 36.91 5.54
CA ARG A 38 -29.33 37.93 6.13
C ARG A 38 -30.17 38.55 5.01
N LEU A 39 -31.47 38.34 5.09
CA LEU A 39 -32.42 38.85 4.08
C LEU A 39 -32.06 38.49 2.62
N GLY A 40 -31.51 37.28 2.41
CA GLY A 40 -31.11 36.80 1.09
C GLY A 40 -29.68 37.15 0.70
N GLY A 41 -28.95 37.98 1.45
CA GLY A 41 -27.54 38.30 1.21
C GLY A 41 -26.62 37.47 2.09
N TYR A 42 -25.44 37.08 1.59
CA TYR A 42 -24.42 36.43 2.38
C TYR A 42 -23.94 37.32 3.55
N LEU A 43 -24.12 36.88 4.76
CA LEU A 43 -23.66 37.56 5.96
C LEU A 43 -22.25 37.13 6.37
N GLY A 44 -22.02 35.83 6.41
CA GLY A 44 -20.76 35.28 6.87
C GLY A 44 -20.80 33.75 7.00
N THR A 45 -19.60 33.16 7.23
CA THR A 45 -19.43 31.74 7.53
C THR A 45 -19.12 31.59 9.02
N TYR A 46 -19.96 30.87 9.74
CA TYR A 46 -19.79 30.62 11.16
C TYR A 46 -19.05 29.29 11.36
N GLY A 47 -17.85 29.39 11.95
CA GLY A 47 -17.04 28.23 12.33
C GLY A 47 -17.50 27.62 13.65
N VAL A 48 -16.63 26.77 14.22
CA VAL A 48 -16.87 26.08 15.50
C VAL A 48 -17.08 27.08 16.65
N GLY A 49 -18.08 26.81 17.48
CA GLY A 49 -18.35 27.60 18.70
C GLY A 49 -19.78 28.09 18.79
N ILE A 50 -19.96 29.10 19.64
CA ILE A 50 -21.26 29.71 19.89
C ILE A 50 -21.38 30.99 19.05
N HIS A 51 -22.46 31.05 18.25
CA HIS A 51 -22.75 32.20 17.40
C HIS A 51 -24.13 32.76 17.70
N PHE A 52 -24.28 34.07 17.52
CA PHE A 52 -25.53 34.75 17.69
C PHE A 52 -26.14 35.04 16.32
N MET A 53 -27.37 34.56 16.12
CA MET A 53 -28.17 34.79 14.92
C MET A 53 -29.46 35.47 15.29
N VAL A 54 -29.85 36.49 14.53
CA VAL A 54 -31.14 37.17 14.75
C VAL A 54 -32.26 36.32 14.14
N PRO A 55 -33.14 35.77 15.00
CA PRO A 55 -34.25 34.97 14.49
C PRO A 55 -35.10 35.79 13.53
N PHE A 56 -35.68 35.11 12.50
CA PHE A 56 -36.47 35.69 11.40
C PHE A 56 -35.69 36.51 10.36
N ILE A 57 -34.53 37.08 10.69
CA ILE A 57 -33.71 37.87 9.75
C ILE A 57 -32.57 37.04 9.20
N ASP A 58 -31.90 36.30 10.07
CA ASP A 58 -30.77 35.43 9.71
C ASP A 58 -31.25 34.00 9.43
N ARG A 59 -30.78 33.45 8.32
CA ARG A 59 -31.09 32.10 7.88
C ARG A 59 -29.81 31.32 7.63
N VAL A 60 -29.76 30.06 8.04
CA VAL A 60 -28.70 29.12 7.63
C VAL A 60 -29.01 28.68 6.20
N ALA A 61 -28.19 29.14 5.24
CA ALA A 61 -28.29 28.77 3.83
C ALA A 61 -27.80 27.33 3.60
N LYS A 62 -26.62 27.01 4.16
CA LYS A 62 -26.04 25.66 4.01
C LYS A 62 -25.22 25.29 5.25
N LYS A 63 -25.37 24.06 5.70
CA LYS A 63 -24.51 23.44 6.71
C LYS A 63 -23.46 22.61 5.99
N VAL A 64 -22.19 22.91 6.19
CA VAL A 64 -21.07 22.31 5.47
C VAL A 64 -20.27 21.46 6.44
N ASN A 65 -19.98 20.23 6.03
CA ASN A 65 -19.06 19.34 6.75
C ASN A 65 -17.65 19.55 6.21
N LEU A 66 -16.72 19.89 7.10
CA LEU A 66 -15.30 20.17 6.74
C LEU A 66 -14.41 18.92 6.83
N LYS A 67 -14.97 17.79 7.26
CA LYS A 67 -14.22 16.52 7.24
C LYS A 67 -14.02 16.07 5.82
N GLU A 68 -12.98 15.28 5.61
CA GLU A 68 -12.80 14.58 4.36
C GLU A 68 -14.01 13.68 4.05
N GLN A 69 -14.49 13.79 2.84
CA GLN A 69 -15.65 13.05 2.32
C GLN A 69 -15.14 12.12 1.22
N VAL A 70 -15.83 11.01 1.06
CA VAL A 70 -15.54 9.98 0.06
C VAL A 70 -16.79 9.76 -0.76
N GLU A 71 -16.67 9.95 -2.07
CA GLU A 71 -17.75 9.68 -3.00
C GLU A 71 -17.33 8.58 -3.98
N ASP A 72 -18.17 7.55 -4.06
CA ASP A 72 -18.01 6.41 -4.97
C ASP A 72 -18.88 6.64 -6.20
N PHE A 73 -18.25 6.89 -7.34
CA PHE A 73 -18.96 7.16 -8.58
C PHE A 73 -19.17 5.86 -9.38
N PRO A 74 -20.35 5.73 -10.01
CA PRO A 74 -20.70 4.54 -10.77
C PRO A 74 -19.74 4.31 -11.95
N PRO A 75 -19.64 3.06 -12.45
CA PRO A 75 -18.81 2.72 -13.60
C PRO A 75 -19.12 3.59 -14.81
N GLN A 76 -18.07 4.20 -15.37
CA GLN A 76 -18.16 5.05 -16.55
C GLN A 76 -17.59 4.32 -17.78
N PRO A 77 -18.32 4.33 -18.91
CA PRO A 77 -17.81 3.75 -20.14
C PRO A 77 -16.74 4.68 -20.73
N VAL A 78 -15.55 4.15 -20.97
CA VAL A 78 -14.42 4.84 -21.58
C VAL A 78 -13.87 4.01 -22.74
N ILE A 79 -13.20 4.67 -23.68
CA ILE A 79 -12.58 4.03 -24.84
C ILE A 79 -11.11 4.37 -24.83
N THR A 80 -10.27 3.35 -24.88
CA THR A 80 -8.81 3.49 -24.95
C THR A 80 -8.34 3.88 -26.36
N LYS A 81 -7.05 4.25 -26.47
CA LYS A 81 -6.42 4.62 -27.74
C LYS A 81 -6.46 3.50 -28.78
N ASP A 82 -6.38 2.24 -28.33
CA ASP A 82 -6.50 1.02 -29.14
C ASP A 82 -7.95 0.59 -29.40
N ASN A 83 -8.91 1.50 -29.14
CA ASN A 83 -10.34 1.34 -29.41
C ASN A 83 -11.04 0.22 -28.62
N VAL A 84 -10.58 -0.06 -27.42
CA VAL A 84 -11.25 -0.97 -26.49
C VAL A 84 -12.17 -0.19 -25.56
N THR A 85 -13.46 -0.55 -25.54
CA THR A 85 -14.43 0.01 -24.58
C THR A 85 -14.35 -0.74 -23.27
N MET A 86 -14.20 -0.02 -22.15
CA MET A 86 -14.16 -0.60 -20.81
C MET A 86 -15.03 0.18 -19.83
N GLN A 87 -15.33 -0.43 -18.68
CA GLN A 87 -16.02 0.22 -17.58
C GLN A 87 -15.02 0.49 -16.45
N ILE A 88 -15.01 1.72 -15.95
CA ILE A 88 -14.11 2.10 -14.86
C ILE A 88 -14.88 2.84 -13.79
N ASP A 89 -14.81 2.36 -12.55
CA ASP A 89 -15.33 3.04 -11.36
C ASP A 89 -14.22 3.84 -10.69
N THR A 90 -14.63 4.99 -10.14
CA THR A 90 -13.71 5.91 -9.46
C THR A 90 -14.23 6.28 -8.08
N VAL A 91 -13.31 6.41 -7.15
CA VAL A 91 -13.56 6.94 -5.81
C VAL A 91 -12.78 8.23 -5.65
N VAL A 92 -13.45 9.29 -5.24
CA VAL A 92 -12.86 10.61 -5.04
C VAL A 92 -12.90 10.98 -3.57
N PHE A 93 -11.75 11.35 -3.03
CA PHE A 93 -11.58 11.86 -1.67
C PHE A 93 -11.40 13.37 -1.75
N PHE A 94 -12.21 14.10 -1.03
CA PHE A 94 -12.15 15.55 -1.03
C PHE A 94 -12.61 16.14 0.31
N TYR A 95 -12.24 17.37 0.56
CA TYR A 95 -12.77 18.15 1.69
C TYR A 95 -13.06 19.58 1.25
N ILE A 96 -13.88 20.27 2.04
CA ILE A 96 -14.30 21.63 1.72
C ILE A 96 -13.36 22.61 2.43
N THR A 97 -12.68 23.44 1.64
CA THR A 97 -11.78 24.49 2.10
C THR A 97 -12.52 25.81 2.35
N ASP A 98 -13.41 26.19 1.42
CA ASP A 98 -14.21 27.40 1.54
C ASP A 98 -15.71 27.09 1.50
N PRO A 99 -16.40 27.12 2.67
CA PRO A 99 -17.82 26.88 2.76
C PRO A 99 -18.69 27.87 1.95
N LYS A 100 -18.21 29.11 1.75
CA LYS A 100 -18.90 30.13 0.95
C LYS A 100 -18.92 29.72 -0.52
N SER A 101 -17.76 29.46 -1.08
CA SER A 101 -17.65 29.02 -2.49
C SER A 101 -18.36 27.69 -2.73
N TYR A 102 -18.33 26.78 -1.75
CA TYR A 102 -19.09 25.54 -1.81
C TYR A 102 -20.62 25.73 -1.82
N ALA A 103 -21.11 26.77 -1.13
CA ALA A 103 -22.54 27.03 -1.05
C ALA A 103 -23.08 27.76 -2.30
N TYR A 104 -22.29 28.64 -2.91
CA TYR A 104 -22.75 29.54 -3.97
C TYR A 104 -22.03 29.36 -5.31
N GLY A 105 -20.88 28.68 -5.35
CA GLY A 105 -20.10 28.51 -6.57
C GLY A 105 -20.71 27.54 -7.56
N VAL A 106 -21.42 26.49 -7.06
CA VAL A 106 -22.06 25.50 -7.89
C VAL A 106 -23.33 24.97 -7.22
N GLU A 107 -24.38 24.74 -7.98
CA GLU A 107 -25.68 24.32 -7.43
C GLU A 107 -25.62 22.91 -6.83
N ARG A 108 -25.00 21.96 -7.54
CA ARG A 108 -24.86 20.56 -7.16
C ARG A 108 -23.39 20.12 -7.20
N PRO A 109 -22.62 20.39 -6.14
CA PRO A 109 -21.18 20.13 -6.15
C PRO A 109 -20.82 18.66 -6.46
N ILE A 110 -21.50 17.72 -5.83
CA ILE A 110 -21.21 16.29 -6.00
C ILE A 110 -21.47 15.83 -7.44
N LEU A 111 -22.62 16.20 -8.02
CA LEU A 111 -22.93 15.90 -9.41
C LEU A 111 -21.94 16.57 -10.38
N ALA A 112 -21.49 17.78 -10.05
CA ALA A 112 -20.49 18.48 -10.85
C ALA A 112 -19.13 17.74 -10.82
N ILE A 113 -18.70 17.29 -9.65
CA ILE A 113 -17.48 16.46 -9.49
C ILE A 113 -17.63 15.15 -10.26
N GLU A 114 -18.76 14.46 -10.17
CA GLU A 114 -19.05 13.22 -10.89
C GLU A 114 -18.86 13.39 -12.42
N ASN A 115 -19.52 14.38 -12.99
CA ASN A 115 -19.41 14.66 -14.44
C ASN A 115 -18.00 15.09 -14.84
N LEU A 116 -17.34 15.88 -14.01
CA LEU A 116 -15.96 16.30 -14.24
C LEU A 116 -15.01 15.10 -14.18
N THR A 117 -15.21 14.20 -13.19
CA THR A 117 -14.46 12.95 -13.06
C THR A 117 -14.64 12.08 -14.30
N ALA A 118 -15.88 11.89 -14.76
CA ALA A 118 -16.18 11.09 -15.96
C ALA A 118 -15.54 11.65 -17.23
N THR A 119 -15.54 12.98 -17.40
CA THR A 119 -14.95 13.63 -18.58
C THR A 119 -13.41 13.61 -18.54
N THR A 120 -12.83 13.86 -17.37
CA THR A 120 -11.38 13.82 -17.16
C THR A 120 -10.85 12.39 -17.34
N LEU A 121 -11.54 11.40 -16.76
CA LEU A 121 -11.21 9.99 -16.93
C LEU A 121 -11.20 9.60 -18.41
N ARG A 122 -12.25 9.97 -19.15
CA ARG A 122 -12.35 9.67 -20.59
C ARG A 122 -11.20 10.28 -21.40
N ASN A 123 -10.79 11.49 -21.07
CA ASN A 123 -9.68 12.16 -21.75
C ASN A 123 -8.35 11.44 -21.47
N ILE A 124 -8.07 11.13 -20.19
CA ILE A 124 -6.81 10.47 -19.80
C ILE A 124 -6.73 9.06 -20.40
N ILE A 125 -7.80 8.27 -20.31
CA ILE A 125 -7.83 6.89 -20.82
C ILE A 125 -7.79 6.87 -22.37
N GLY A 126 -8.39 7.85 -23.02
CA GLY A 126 -8.33 7.97 -24.49
C GLY A 126 -6.93 8.19 -25.07
N GLU A 127 -5.96 8.60 -24.26
CA GLU A 127 -4.55 8.74 -24.64
C GLU A 127 -3.73 7.46 -24.41
N LEU A 128 -4.24 6.51 -23.62
CA LEU A 128 -3.55 5.30 -23.17
C LEU A 128 -4.05 4.06 -23.91
N GLU A 129 -3.16 3.09 -24.08
CA GLU A 129 -3.50 1.74 -24.53
C GLU A 129 -4.06 0.91 -23.37
N LEU A 130 -4.74 -0.19 -23.68
CA LEU A 130 -5.36 -1.07 -22.68
C LEU A 130 -4.34 -1.55 -21.63
N ASP A 131 -3.19 -2.04 -22.08
CA ASP A 131 -2.14 -2.56 -21.18
C ASP A 131 -1.56 -1.46 -20.28
N GLU A 132 -1.40 -0.24 -20.82
CA GLU A 132 -0.98 0.94 -20.05
C GLU A 132 -2.02 1.33 -19.00
N THR A 133 -3.30 1.29 -19.35
CA THR A 133 -4.40 1.60 -18.43
C THR A 133 -4.43 0.64 -17.24
N LEU A 134 -4.16 -0.64 -17.48
CA LEU A 134 -4.15 -1.66 -16.43
C LEU A 134 -2.91 -1.56 -15.51
N THR A 135 -1.77 -1.15 -16.05
CA THR A 135 -0.48 -1.14 -15.34
C THR A 135 -0.13 0.21 -14.71
N SER A 136 -0.64 1.32 -15.25
CA SER A 136 -0.24 2.69 -14.85
C SER A 136 -1.27 3.40 -13.97
N ARG A 137 -1.98 2.68 -13.12
CA ARG A 137 -3.04 3.22 -12.24
C ARG A 137 -2.58 4.43 -11.42
N GLU A 138 -1.38 4.39 -10.84
CA GLU A 138 -0.84 5.49 -10.04
C GLU A 138 -0.69 6.78 -10.85
N THR A 139 -0.22 6.66 -12.09
CA THR A 139 -0.07 7.82 -13.01
C THR A 139 -1.43 8.41 -13.39
N ILE A 140 -2.42 7.55 -13.66
CA ILE A 140 -3.79 7.97 -13.97
C ILE A 140 -4.41 8.67 -12.76
N ASN A 141 -4.32 8.07 -11.56
CA ASN A 141 -4.81 8.64 -10.31
C ASN A 141 -4.23 10.03 -10.05
N ALA A 142 -2.91 10.20 -10.25
CA ALA A 142 -2.23 11.48 -10.07
C ALA A 142 -2.69 12.54 -11.07
N LYS A 143 -2.79 12.20 -12.36
CA LYS A 143 -3.29 13.11 -13.40
C LYS A 143 -4.75 13.50 -13.17
N MET A 144 -5.58 12.55 -12.75
CA MET A 144 -6.98 12.82 -12.40
C MET A 144 -7.08 13.76 -11.20
N GLN A 145 -6.33 13.48 -10.13
CA GLN A 145 -6.31 14.30 -8.93
C GLN A 145 -5.89 15.73 -9.24
N GLU A 146 -4.82 15.95 -10.02
CA GLU A 146 -4.35 17.27 -10.42
C GLU A 146 -5.42 18.02 -11.23
N SER A 147 -6.01 17.38 -12.23
CA SER A 147 -7.03 17.99 -13.08
C SER A 147 -8.31 18.35 -12.34
N LEU A 148 -8.76 17.44 -11.45
CA LEU A 148 -9.95 17.66 -10.64
C LEU A 148 -9.73 18.76 -9.59
N ASP A 149 -8.57 18.77 -8.94
CA ASP A 149 -8.22 19.75 -7.91
C ASP A 149 -8.23 21.18 -8.49
N ILE A 150 -7.62 21.38 -9.65
CA ILE A 150 -7.63 22.68 -10.33
C ILE A 150 -9.06 23.11 -10.69
N ALA A 151 -9.88 22.19 -11.18
CA ALA A 151 -11.24 22.50 -11.63
C ALA A 151 -12.22 22.72 -10.48
N THR A 152 -11.99 22.12 -9.29
CA THR A 152 -12.87 22.24 -8.12
C THR A 152 -12.47 23.36 -7.15
N ASP A 153 -11.28 23.90 -7.27
CA ASP A 153 -10.78 25.01 -6.44
C ASP A 153 -11.72 26.23 -6.42
N PRO A 154 -12.29 26.72 -7.56
CA PRO A 154 -13.28 27.81 -7.57
C PRO A 154 -14.56 27.51 -6.77
N TRP A 155 -14.86 26.25 -6.53
CA TRP A 155 -16.02 25.79 -5.74
C TRP A 155 -15.67 25.63 -4.24
N GLY A 156 -14.43 25.93 -3.84
CA GLY A 156 -13.95 25.77 -2.46
C GLY A 156 -13.85 24.30 -2.04
N ILE A 157 -13.56 23.41 -3.01
CA ILE A 157 -13.40 21.97 -2.78
C ILE A 157 -11.96 21.61 -3.12
N LYS A 158 -11.31 20.89 -2.21
CA LYS A 158 -9.96 20.37 -2.38
C LYS A 158 -10.01 18.86 -2.58
N VAL A 159 -9.57 18.40 -3.73
CA VAL A 159 -9.45 16.97 -4.03
C VAL A 159 -8.13 16.46 -3.48
N THR A 160 -8.20 15.57 -2.49
CA THR A 160 -7.03 15.00 -1.82
C THR A 160 -6.46 13.84 -2.61
N ARG A 161 -7.33 12.97 -3.09
CA ARG A 161 -6.96 11.74 -3.78
C ARG A 161 -8.07 11.24 -4.68
N VAL A 162 -7.68 10.62 -5.79
CA VAL A 162 -8.58 9.91 -6.70
C VAL A 162 -8.06 8.50 -6.86
N GLU A 163 -8.94 7.52 -6.82
CA GLU A 163 -8.59 6.11 -6.95
C GLU A 163 -9.47 5.44 -8.01
N LEU A 164 -8.83 4.72 -8.93
CA LEU A 164 -9.54 3.79 -9.82
C LEU A 164 -9.82 2.50 -9.05
N LYS A 165 -11.10 2.19 -8.85
CA LYS A 165 -11.56 1.04 -8.07
C LYS A 165 -11.49 -0.24 -8.91
N ASN A 166 -12.29 -0.33 -9.96
CA ASN A 166 -12.31 -1.44 -10.89
C ASN A 166 -12.04 -0.93 -12.31
N ILE A 167 -11.37 -1.75 -13.10
CA ILE A 167 -11.19 -1.56 -14.54
C ILE A 167 -11.66 -2.85 -15.19
N GLU A 168 -12.80 -2.79 -15.85
CA GLU A 168 -13.46 -3.96 -16.42
C GLU A 168 -13.45 -3.88 -17.96
N PRO A 169 -12.51 -4.57 -18.63
CA PRO A 169 -12.52 -4.71 -20.08
C PRO A 169 -13.66 -5.64 -20.53
N PRO A 170 -14.05 -5.63 -21.82
CA PRO A 170 -15.04 -6.56 -22.36
C PRO A 170 -14.65 -8.02 -22.12
N ALA A 171 -15.61 -8.89 -21.84
CA ALA A 171 -15.40 -10.29 -21.51
C ALA A 171 -14.53 -11.04 -22.54
N ALA A 172 -14.72 -10.76 -23.82
CA ALA A 172 -13.93 -11.38 -24.90
C ALA A 172 -12.43 -11.05 -24.81
N ILE A 173 -12.10 -9.82 -24.42
CA ILE A 173 -10.71 -9.38 -24.24
C ILE A 173 -10.15 -9.97 -22.94
N GLN A 174 -10.93 -9.98 -21.86
CA GLN A 174 -10.54 -10.59 -20.60
C GLN A 174 -10.19 -12.08 -20.79
N GLU A 175 -11.04 -12.86 -21.50
CA GLU A 175 -10.75 -14.26 -21.81
C GLU A 175 -9.48 -14.44 -22.67
N ALA A 176 -9.26 -13.54 -23.65
CA ALA A 176 -8.04 -13.59 -24.47
C ALA A 176 -6.79 -13.32 -23.64
N MET A 177 -6.84 -12.31 -22.76
CA MET A 177 -5.74 -11.97 -21.83
C MET A 177 -5.47 -13.09 -20.84
N GLU A 178 -6.51 -13.72 -20.27
CA GLU A 178 -6.36 -14.87 -19.37
C GLU A 178 -5.65 -16.05 -20.07
N LYS A 179 -6.06 -16.37 -21.31
CA LYS A 179 -5.41 -17.43 -22.12
C LYS A 179 -3.96 -17.09 -22.42
N GLN A 180 -3.68 -15.84 -22.81
CA GLN A 180 -2.31 -15.36 -23.06
C GLN A 180 -1.44 -15.43 -21.81
N MET A 181 -1.93 -14.94 -20.68
CA MET A 181 -1.22 -14.97 -19.41
C MET A 181 -0.97 -16.41 -18.93
N LYS A 182 -1.94 -17.31 -19.12
CA LYS A 182 -1.78 -18.73 -18.80
C LYS A 182 -0.66 -19.36 -19.62
N ALA A 183 -0.68 -19.17 -20.94
CA ALA A 183 0.36 -19.68 -21.85
C ALA A 183 1.76 -19.10 -21.50
N GLU A 184 1.85 -17.82 -21.17
CA GLU A 184 3.11 -17.19 -20.75
C GLU A 184 3.62 -17.75 -19.42
N ARG A 185 2.73 -18.00 -18.45
CA ARG A 185 3.11 -18.65 -17.18
C ARG A 185 3.59 -20.07 -17.39
N GLU A 186 2.91 -20.86 -18.21
CA GLU A 186 3.31 -22.22 -18.56
C GLU A 186 4.68 -22.23 -19.27
N ARG A 187 4.92 -21.28 -20.18
CA ARG A 187 6.23 -21.11 -20.84
C ARG A 187 7.33 -20.78 -19.84
N ARG A 188 7.09 -19.84 -18.94
CA ARG A 188 8.08 -19.46 -17.90
C ARG A 188 8.34 -20.62 -16.94
N GLU A 189 7.30 -21.34 -16.54
CA GLU A 189 7.43 -22.52 -15.68
C GLU A 189 8.31 -23.58 -16.34
N ALA A 190 8.08 -23.89 -17.62
CA ALA A 190 8.89 -24.85 -18.35
C ALA A 190 10.37 -24.43 -18.45
N ILE A 191 10.65 -23.15 -18.70
CA ILE A 191 12.02 -22.60 -18.73
C ILE A 191 12.68 -22.73 -17.36
N LEU A 192 12.01 -22.27 -16.30
CA LEU A 192 12.57 -22.32 -14.93
C LEU A 192 12.80 -23.76 -14.46
N ARG A 193 11.91 -24.68 -14.84
CA ARG A 193 12.08 -26.12 -14.55
C ARG A 193 13.31 -26.68 -15.25
N ALA A 194 13.47 -26.42 -16.56
CA ALA A 194 14.62 -26.86 -17.31
C ALA A 194 15.96 -26.27 -16.80
N GLU A 195 15.96 -24.99 -16.44
CA GLU A 195 17.12 -24.35 -15.81
C GLU A 195 17.43 -24.93 -14.42
N GLY A 196 16.40 -25.22 -13.62
CA GLY A 196 16.52 -25.89 -12.33
C GLY A 196 17.12 -27.29 -12.46
N GLU A 197 16.63 -28.10 -13.39
CA GLU A 197 17.14 -29.44 -13.68
C GLU A 197 18.60 -29.36 -14.16
N LYS A 198 18.93 -28.44 -15.06
CA LYS A 198 20.31 -28.23 -15.53
C LYS A 198 21.22 -27.86 -14.37
N LYS A 199 20.85 -26.90 -13.51
CA LYS A 199 21.64 -26.53 -12.35
C LYS A 199 21.81 -27.68 -11.37
N SER A 200 20.73 -28.44 -11.12
CA SER A 200 20.77 -29.62 -10.25
C SER A 200 21.75 -30.67 -10.79
N MET A 201 21.69 -30.99 -12.09
CA MET A 201 22.63 -31.94 -12.70
C MET A 201 24.10 -31.46 -12.61
N ILE A 202 24.35 -30.18 -12.83
CA ILE A 202 25.70 -29.60 -12.72
C ILE A 202 26.21 -29.74 -11.28
N LEU A 203 25.40 -29.34 -10.28
CA LEU A 203 25.80 -29.43 -8.86
C LEU A 203 26.03 -30.87 -8.41
N VAL A 204 25.20 -31.82 -8.85
CA VAL A 204 25.40 -33.24 -8.58
C VAL A 204 26.69 -33.77 -9.23
N ALA A 205 26.96 -33.37 -10.47
CA ALA A 205 28.20 -33.78 -11.17
C ALA A 205 29.45 -33.18 -10.50
N GLU A 206 29.39 -31.92 -10.08
CA GLU A 206 30.48 -31.26 -9.32
C GLU A 206 30.68 -31.92 -7.96
N GLY A 207 29.63 -32.21 -7.22
CA GLY A 207 29.70 -32.92 -5.94
C GLY A 207 30.28 -34.34 -6.07
N ASN A 208 29.89 -35.09 -7.11
CA ASN A 208 30.45 -36.39 -7.42
C ASN A 208 31.94 -36.31 -7.79
N LYS A 209 32.34 -35.32 -8.59
CA LYS A 209 33.75 -35.06 -8.93
C LYS A 209 34.56 -34.73 -7.68
N GLU A 210 34.10 -33.84 -6.83
CA GLU A 210 34.75 -33.47 -5.59
C GLU A 210 34.89 -34.67 -4.64
N SER A 211 33.83 -35.45 -4.48
CA SER A 211 33.82 -36.68 -3.70
C SER A 211 34.86 -37.70 -4.24
N ALA A 212 34.90 -37.87 -5.56
CA ALA A 212 35.89 -38.78 -6.19
C ALA A 212 37.32 -38.31 -5.98
N VAL A 213 37.58 -36.99 -6.06
CA VAL A 213 38.91 -36.42 -5.79
C VAL A 213 39.31 -36.62 -4.32
N LEU A 214 38.40 -36.33 -3.39
CA LEU A 214 38.65 -36.53 -1.96
C LEU A 214 38.90 -38.00 -1.60
N ASN A 215 38.16 -38.92 -2.20
CA ASN A 215 38.36 -40.36 -2.01
C ASN A 215 39.73 -40.81 -2.57
N ALA A 216 40.11 -40.35 -3.78
CA ALA A 216 41.40 -40.65 -4.37
C ALA A 216 42.58 -40.07 -3.55
N GLU A 217 42.44 -38.88 -2.97
CA GLU A 217 43.43 -38.31 -2.05
C GLU A 217 43.49 -39.08 -0.74
N ALA A 218 42.37 -39.53 -0.19
CA ALA A 218 42.33 -40.36 1.02
C ALA A 218 43.02 -41.71 0.80
N GLU A 219 42.80 -42.35 -0.34
CA GLU A 219 43.48 -43.60 -0.74
C GLU A 219 44.99 -43.41 -0.88
N LYS A 220 45.45 -42.29 -1.46
CA LYS A 220 46.88 -41.96 -1.52
C LYS A 220 47.51 -41.70 -0.16
N ARG A 221 46.78 -41.19 0.80
CA ARG A 221 47.28 -40.93 2.18
C ARG A 221 47.34 -42.19 3.03
N GLN A 222 46.45 -43.18 2.84
CA GLN A 222 46.44 -44.43 3.62
C GLN A 222 47.72 -45.27 3.52
N PRO A 223 48.30 -45.56 2.36
CA PRO A 223 49.52 -46.37 2.29
C PRO A 223 50.72 -45.65 2.93
N SER A 224 50.79 -44.33 2.87
CA SER A 224 51.88 -43.57 3.52
C SER A 224 51.80 -43.62 5.05
N PHE A 225 50.61 -43.66 5.61
CA PHE A 225 50.40 -43.77 7.06
C PHE A 225 50.71 -45.16 7.58
N VAL A 226 50.25 -46.20 6.88
CA VAL A 226 50.54 -47.61 7.19
C VAL A 226 52.04 -47.89 7.03
N GLN A 227 52.73 -47.36 6.02
CA GLN A 227 54.19 -47.50 5.85
C GLN A 227 54.95 -46.77 6.94
N LYS A 228 54.55 -45.55 7.34
CA LYS A 228 55.14 -44.83 8.49
C LYS A 228 54.98 -45.59 9.80
N GLN A 229 53.82 -46.21 10.05
CA GLN A 229 53.62 -47.04 11.23
C GLN A 229 54.46 -48.32 11.20
N LYS A 230 54.53 -49.03 10.05
CA LYS A 230 55.40 -50.19 9.87
C LYS A 230 56.86 -49.87 10.09
N ARG A 231 57.36 -48.72 9.58
CA ARG A 231 58.73 -48.23 9.80
C ARG A 231 58.96 -47.89 11.30
N LYS A 232 58.06 -47.24 12.00
CA LYS A 232 58.16 -46.97 13.44
C LYS A 232 58.15 -48.26 14.28
N ARG A 233 57.34 -49.25 13.90
CA ARG A 233 57.33 -50.57 14.59
C ARG A 233 58.63 -51.35 14.34
N ARG A 234 59.20 -51.32 13.10
CA ARG A 234 60.47 -51.98 12.79
C ARG A 234 61.65 -51.31 13.55
N SER A 235 61.70 -49.98 13.60
CA SER A 235 62.79 -49.27 14.32
C SER A 235 62.69 -49.52 15.84
N LYS A 236 61.47 -49.55 16.43
CA LYS A 236 61.30 -49.92 17.86
C LYS A 236 61.74 -51.36 18.15
N ARG A 237 61.44 -52.31 17.25
CA ARG A 237 61.90 -53.73 17.39
C ARG A 237 63.39 -53.86 17.24
N GLN A 238 64.08 -53.11 16.34
CA GLN A 238 65.52 -53.10 16.21
C GLN A 238 66.22 -52.51 17.43
N LYS A 239 65.72 -51.40 17.99
CA LYS A 239 66.24 -50.79 19.21
C LYS A 239 66.06 -51.74 20.41
N ALA A 240 64.95 -52.45 20.53
CA ALA A 240 64.69 -53.44 21.59
C ALA A 240 65.59 -54.67 21.44
N ARG A 241 65.89 -55.12 20.20
CA ARG A 241 66.86 -56.22 19.95
C ARG A 241 68.30 -55.79 20.29
N GLN A 242 68.75 -54.59 19.94
CA GLN A 242 70.01 -54.04 20.28
C GLN A 242 70.21 -53.89 21.80
N LYS A 243 69.16 -53.42 22.47
CA LYS A 243 69.16 -53.32 23.94
C LYS A 243 69.28 -54.68 24.65
N ARG A 244 68.59 -55.67 24.07
CA ARG A 244 68.71 -57.06 24.55
C ARG A 244 70.09 -57.67 24.31
N SER A 245 70.71 -57.49 23.16
CA SER A 245 72.02 -57.99 22.84
C SER A 245 73.15 -57.29 23.66
N ALA A 246 72.96 -56.01 23.99
CA ALA A 246 73.84 -55.31 24.89
C ALA A 246 73.78 -55.86 26.32
N LEU A 247 72.61 -56.11 26.85
CA LEU A 247 72.39 -56.73 28.14
C LEU A 247 72.92 -58.16 28.24
N TYR A 248 72.83 -58.94 27.15
CA TYR A 248 73.47 -60.29 27.07
C TYR A 248 74.98 -60.24 27.01
N ARG A 249 75.59 -59.19 26.46
CA ARG A 249 77.05 -59.01 26.50
C ARG A 249 77.63 -58.62 27.87
N GLU A 250 76.80 -57.94 28.70
CA GLU A 250 77.19 -57.52 30.02
C GLU A 250 77.11 -58.63 31.06
N GLN A 251 76.43 -59.78 30.73
CA GLN A 251 76.22 -60.92 31.64
C GLN A 251 77.11 -62.08 31.38
N LEU A 252 78.05 -61.98 30.46
CA LEU A 252 79.08 -63.05 30.27
C LEU A 252 80.30 -62.82 31.18
N PRO A 253 80.50 -63.62 32.17
CA PRO A 253 81.70 -63.51 33.01
C PRO A 253 82.94 -63.92 32.22
N MET A 254 84.02 -63.12 32.35
CA MET A 254 85.33 -63.48 31.89
C MET A 254 85.78 -64.75 32.57
N VAL A 255 85.77 -65.85 31.83
CA VAL A 255 86.52 -67.07 32.24
C VAL A 255 87.94 -66.80 31.71
N SER A 256 88.80 -66.52 32.70
CA SER A 256 90.22 -66.55 32.49
C SER A 256 90.73 -68.01 32.42
N VAL A 257 91.51 -68.25 31.36
CA VAL A 257 92.21 -69.53 31.26
C VAL A 257 93.64 -69.30 31.64
N ILE A 258 94.10 -70.09 32.62
CA ILE A 258 95.48 -70.32 32.89
C ILE A 258 96.08 -71.16 31.79
#